data_02e64b30f6c9959b6574147804eec08f
#
_entry.id   02e64b30f6c9959b6574147804eec08f
#
_cell.length_a   1.000
_cell.length_b   1.000
_cell.length_c   1.000
_cell.angle_alpha   90.00
_cell.angle_beta   90.00
_cell.angle_gamma   90.00
#
_symmetry.space_group_name_H-M   'P 1'
#
loop_
_entity.id
_entity.type
_entity.pdbx_description
1 polymer ?
#
loop_
_entity_poly.entity_id
_entity_poly.type
_entity_poly.pdbx_seq_one_letter_code
_entity_poly.pdbx_strand_id
1 'polypeptide(L)'
;TQGTGLGMSIVKHLVAEMGGTITVESKKGVGTTFTVTLLFEEPKEQEGKKIEEGDESADLSGMRVLLAEDNELNMEIAETFLTDAGVQITKAYNGKEEVERYLEQPAGTFDAILTDLMMPVMDGYEAVREIRSSGRADAQSIPIIALTANAFLEDAERVKKEGMNEHLPKPLDVGKMLSVLAKYRK
;
A
#
# COMPACT_ATOMS: atom_id res chain seq x y z
N THR A 1 -2.47 -15.02 -34.44
CA THR A 1 -3.28 -15.24 -33.23
C THR A 1 -4.57 -14.45 -33.36
N GLN A 2 -5.69 -15.14 -33.52
CA GLN A 2 -7.02 -14.55 -33.55
C GLN A 2 -7.35 -14.14 -32.08
N GLY A 3 -7.41 -12.84 -31.83
CA GLY A 3 -7.92 -12.32 -30.55
C GLY A 3 -9.44 -12.49 -30.50
N THR A 4 -9.99 -12.80 -29.34
CA THR A 4 -11.44 -13.06 -29.12
C THR A 4 -12.34 -11.84 -29.32
N GLY A 5 -11.79 -10.65 -29.63
CA GLY A 5 -12.53 -9.41 -29.84
C GLY A 5 -13.23 -8.83 -28.61
N LEU A 6 -13.18 -9.52 -27.46
CA LEU A 6 -13.90 -9.14 -26.25
C LEU A 6 -13.26 -7.95 -25.50
N GLY A 7 -11.94 -7.77 -25.61
CA GLY A 7 -11.24 -6.74 -24.85
C GLY A 7 -11.74 -5.32 -25.14
N MET A 8 -11.96 -4.97 -26.41
CA MET A 8 -12.40 -3.62 -26.77
C MET A 8 -13.86 -3.35 -26.39
N SER A 9 -14.72 -4.36 -26.41
CA SER A 9 -16.12 -4.22 -25.96
C SER A 9 -16.19 -3.98 -24.45
N ILE A 10 -15.31 -4.62 -23.67
CA ILE A 10 -15.21 -4.41 -22.23
C ILE A 10 -14.72 -2.98 -21.94
N VAL A 11 -13.65 -2.53 -22.61
CA VAL A 11 -13.13 -1.16 -22.44
C VAL A 11 -14.20 -0.12 -22.81
N LYS A 12 -14.91 -0.31 -23.92
CA LYS A 12 -16.00 0.60 -24.32
C LYS A 12 -17.11 0.66 -23.26
N HIS A 13 -17.47 -0.49 -22.69
CA HIS A 13 -18.50 -0.56 -21.65
C HIS A 13 -18.05 0.18 -20.38
N LEU A 14 -16.84 -0.06 -19.90
CA LEU A 14 -16.29 0.60 -18.73
C LEU A 14 -16.21 2.12 -18.91
N VAL A 15 -15.71 2.59 -20.05
CA VAL A 15 -15.65 4.01 -20.37
C VAL A 15 -17.03 4.65 -20.39
N ALA A 16 -18.04 3.94 -20.94
CA ALA A 16 -19.42 4.43 -20.95
C ALA A 16 -20.04 4.47 -19.55
N GLU A 17 -19.78 3.47 -18.69
CA GLU A 17 -20.23 3.47 -17.30
C GLU A 17 -19.61 4.62 -16.49
N MET A 18 -18.38 5.02 -16.83
CA MET A 18 -17.72 6.20 -16.26
C MET A 18 -18.16 7.53 -16.87
N GLY A 19 -19.22 7.52 -17.72
CA GLY A 19 -19.74 8.73 -18.38
C GLY A 19 -18.81 9.29 -19.46
N GLY A 20 -17.83 8.52 -19.92
CA GLY A 20 -16.84 8.92 -20.91
C GLY A 20 -17.13 8.48 -22.34
N THR A 21 -16.21 8.80 -23.22
CA THR A 21 -16.22 8.38 -24.63
C THR A 21 -14.89 7.80 -25.05
N ILE A 22 -14.93 6.84 -25.99
CA ILE A 22 -13.74 6.27 -26.61
C ILE A 22 -13.86 6.36 -28.12
N THR A 23 -12.82 6.87 -28.76
CA THR A 23 -12.71 6.92 -30.22
C THR A 23 -11.46 6.18 -30.68
N VAL A 24 -11.49 5.71 -31.93
CA VAL A 24 -10.35 5.01 -32.54
C VAL A 24 -10.08 5.52 -33.93
N GLU A 25 -8.83 5.81 -34.20
CA GLU A 25 -8.30 6.16 -35.51
C GLU A 25 -7.25 5.12 -35.90
N SER A 26 -7.43 4.48 -37.08
CA SER A 26 -6.53 3.43 -37.53
C SER A 26 -6.23 3.56 -39.01
N LYS A 27 -4.93 3.45 -39.35
CA LYS A 27 -4.47 3.40 -40.75
C LYS A 27 -3.53 2.21 -40.93
N LYS A 28 -3.91 1.32 -41.84
CA LYS A 28 -3.15 0.10 -42.16
C LYS A 28 -1.69 0.45 -42.53
N GLY A 29 -0.74 -0.17 -41.85
CA GLY A 29 0.70 0.06 -42.05
C GLY A 29 1.27 1.30 -41.33
N VAL A 30 0.44 2.09 -40.67
CA VAL A 30 0.86 3.29 -39.91
C VAL A 30 0.66 3.07 -38.41
N GLY A 31 -0.53 2.63 -37.99
CA GLY A 31 -0.81 2.39 -36.56
C GLY A 31 -2.28 2.62 -36.22
N THR A 32 -2.58 2.50 -34.92
CA THR A 32 -3.90 2.73 -34.35
C THR A 32 -3.77 3.60 -33.13
N THR A 33 -4.58 4.65 -33.05
CA THR A 33 -4.69 5.55 -31.89
C THR A 33 -6.06 5.37 -31.24
N PHE A 34 -6.08 5.13 -29.95
CA PHE A 34 -7.29 5.15 -29.13
C PHE A 34 -7.29 6.40 -28.28
N THR A 35 -8.37 7.15 -28.30
CA THR A 35 -8.57 8.32 -27.45
C THR A 35 -9.72 8.06 -26.48
N VAL A 36 -9.45 8.09 -25.19
CA VAL A 36 -10.44 7.99 -24.11
C VAL A 36 -10.61 9.35 -23.47
N THR A 37 -11.84 9.82 -23.41
CA THR A 37 -12.18 11.07 -22.72
C THR A 37 -13.09 10.76 -21.55
N LEU A 38 -12.68 11.14 -20.34
CA LEU A 38 -13.43 10.99 -19.10
C LEU A 38 -13.64 12.37 -18.48
N LEU A 39 -14.82 12.59 -17.94
CA LEU A 39 -15.13 13.80 -17.18
C LEU A 39 -14.98 13.46 -15.70
N PHE A 40 -14.04 14.12 -15.05
CA PHE A 40 -13.91 14.09 -13.59
C PHE A 40 -14.45 15.41 -13.03
N GLU A 41 -15.30 15.32 -12.02
CA GLU A 41 -15.63 16.51 -11.24
C GLU A 41 -14.39 16.90 -10.44
N GLU A 42 -13.97 18.15 -10.55
CA GLU A 42 -12.97 18.67 -9.63
C GLU A 42 -13.53 18.52 -8.21
N PRO A 43 -12.74 18.02 -7.25
CA PRO A 43 -13.16 18.02 -5.86
C PRO A 43 -13.55 19.45 -5.50
N LYS A 44 -14.81 19.71 -5.19
CA LYS A 44 -15.19 21.00 -4.61
C LYS A 44 -14.29 21.15 -3.40
N GLU A 45 -13.47 22.19 -3.40
CA GLU A 45 -12.75 22.58 -2.20
C GLU A 45 -13.79 22.58 -1.07
N GLN A 46 -13.73 21.57 -0.22
CA GLN A 46 -14.48 21.61 1.02
C GLN A 46 -13.82 22.69 1.86
N GLU A 47 -14.32 23.93 1.69
CA GLU A 47 -14.02 24.98 2.64
C GLU A 47 -14.31 24.43 4.03
N GLY A 48 -13.25 24.18 4.79
CA GLY A 48 -13.34 23.93 6.21
C GLY A 48 -13.07 22.54 6.76
N LYS A 49 -12.65 21.54 5.97
CA LYS A 49 -11.68 20.62 6.55
C LYS A 49 -10.31 21.13 6.12
N LYS A 50 -9.71 21.99 6.96
CA LYS A 50 -8.26 21.91 7.10
C LYS A 50 -7.97 20.41 7.13
N ILE A 51 -7.38 19.87 6.07
CA ILE A 51 -6.40 18.84 6.26
C ILE A 51 -5.58 19.49 7.36
N GLU A 52 -5.71 19.01 8.59
CA GLU A 52 -4.67 19.26 9.54
C GLU A 52 -3.46 18.83 8.75
N GLU A 53 -2.74 19.83 8.26
CA GLU A 53 -1.37 19.67 7.81
C GLU A 53 -0.74 18.96 8.99
N GLY A 54 -0.82 17.63 8.91
CA GLY A 54 -0.17 16.80 9.90
C GLY A 54 1.26 17.23 9.82
N ASP A 55 1.64 17.91 10.85
CA ASP A 55 2.91 18.47 11.19
C ASP A 55 3.96 18.20 10.11
N GLU A 56 4.24 19.23 9.29
CA GLU A 56 5.27 19.16 8.27
C GLU A 56 6.54 18.67 8.95
N SER A 57 6.98 17.47 8.58
CA SER A 57 8.09 16.74 9.17
C SER A 57 7.83 16.14 10.57
N ALA A 58 6.98 15.14 10.68
CA ALA A 58 7.21 14.16 11.75
C ALA A 58 8.64 13.62 11.53
N ASP A 59 9.60 14.16 12.28
CA ASP A 59 10.97 13.64 12.25
C ASP A 59 10.94 12.18 12.70
N LEU A 60 10.97 11.26 11.76
CA LEU A 60 11.00 9.80 12.01
C LEU A 60 12.44 9.28 12.09
N SER A 61 13.41 10.19 12.25
CA SER A 61 14.82 9.86 12.32
C SER A 61 15.11 8.81 13.39
N GLY A 62 15.76 7.74 12.95
CA GLY A 62 16.14 6.62 13.79
C GLY A 62 15.04 5.58 14.04
N MET A 63 13.81 5.80 13.58
CA MET A 63 12.76 4.78 13.61
C MET A 63 13.15 3.58 12.74
N ARG A 64 12.97 2.37 13.24
CA ARG A 64 13.34 1.12 12.55
C ARG A 64 12.08 0.39 12.12
N VAL A 65 11.90 0.26 10.82
CA VAL A 65 10.71 -0.33 10.21
C VAL A 65 11.09 -1.58 9.43
N LEU A 66 10.35 -2.66 9.64
CA LEU A 66 10.35 -3.83 8.76
C LEU A 66 9.28 -3.61 7.69
N LEU A 67 9.69 -3.59 6.42
CA LEU A 67 8.82 -3.36 5.26
C LEU A 67 8.76 -4.64 4.43
N ALA A 68 7.55 -5.19 4.28
CA ALA A 68 7.27 -6.35 3.44
C ALA A 68 6.41 -5.94 2.22
N GLU A 69 6.95 -6.14 1.04
CA GLU A 69 6.34 -5.82 -0.27
C GLU A 69 7.00 -6.69 -1.34
N ASP A 70 6.21 -7.39 -2.15
CA ASP A 70 6.72 -8.30 -3.17
C ASP A 70 7.05 -7.61 -4.51
N ASN A 71 6.48 -6.44 -4.76
CA ASN A 71 6.73 -5.67 -5.97
C ASN A 71 7.93 -4.75 -5.77
N GLU A 72 9.01 -4.98 -6.54
CA GLU A 72 10.26 -4.23 -6.44
C GLU A 72 10.08 -2.72 -6.60
N LEU A 73 9.19 -2.28 -7.51
CA LEU A 73 8.93 -0.86 -7.73
C LEU A 73 8.23 -0.22 -6.52
N ASN A 74 7.22 -0.89 -5.95
CA ASN A 74 6.54 -0.41 -4.75
C ASN A 74 7.50 -0.37 -3.55
N MET A 75 8.36 -1.38 -3.42
CA MET A 75 9.41 -1.44 -2.40
C MET A 75 10.35 -0.24 -2.52
N GLU A 76 10.86 0.05 -3.73
CA GLU A 76 11.76 1.17 -3.99
C GLU A 76 11.11 2.53 -3.69
N ILE A 77 9.84 2.70 -4.08
CA ILE A 77 9.07 3.91 -3.80
C ILE A 77 8.91 4.11 -2.29
N ALA A 78 8.45 3.10 -1.57
CA ALA A 78 8.27 3.18 -0.13
C ALA A 78 9.61 3.40 0.61
N GLU A 79 10.66 2.69 0.21
CA GLU A 79 12.03 2.85 0.73
C GLU A 79 12.52 4.29 0.58
N THR A 80 12.37 4.87 -0.61
CA THR A 80 12.81 6.24 -0.87
C THR A 80 12.17 7.23 0.10
N PHE A 81 10.84 7.22 0.21
CA PHE A 81 10.13 8.15 1.07
C PHE A 81 10.41 7.94 2.57
N LEU A 82 10.51 6.71 3.00
CA LEU A 82 10.81 6.40 4.40
C LEU A 82 12.25 6.79 4.76
N THR A 83 13.19 6.55 3.85
CA THR A 83 14.60 6.93 4.04
C THR A 83 14.77 8.44 4.07
N ASP A 84 14.08 9.16 3.20
CA ASP A 84 14.08 10.63 3.19
C ASP A 84 13.52 11.21 4.49
N ALA A 85 12.59 10.51 5.15
CA ALA A 85 12.07 10.84 6.48
C ALA A 85 12.98 10.36 7.64
N GLY A 86 14.15 9.80 7.34
CA GLY A 86 15.14 9.34 8.33
C GLY A 86 14.86 7.97 8.94
N VAL A 87 13.95 7.19 8.37
CA VAL A 87 13.60 5.83 8.81
C VAL A 87 14.67 4.83 8.35
N GLN A 88 15.05 3.92 9.24
CA GLN A 88 15.89 2.77 8.92
C GLN A 88 15.01 1.57 8.53
N ILE A 89 15.23 1.03 7.34
CA ILE A 89 14.36 0.00 6.78
C ILE A 89 15.08 -1.35 6.73
N THR A 90 14.37 -2.40 7.15
CA THR A 90 14.69 -3.79 6.84
C THR A 90 13.66 -4.29 5.83
N LYS A 91 14.11 -4.83 4.71
CA LYS A 91 13.23 -5.28 3.61
C LYS A 91 12.94 -6.77 3.68
N ALA A 92 11.69 -7.15 3.34
CA ALA A 92 11.26 -8.51 3.09
C ALA A 92 10.41 -8.53 1.80
N TYR A 93 10.53 -9.56 0.99
CA TYR A 93 9.86 -9.65 -0.31
C TYR A 93 8.69 -10.65 -0.32
N ASN A 94 8.34 -11.18 0.82
CA ASN A 94 7.18 -12.03 1.09
C ASN A 94 6.99 -12.17 2.60
N GLY A 95 5.82 -12.70 3.02
CA GLY A 95 5.50 -12.86 4.44
C GLY A 95 6.43 -13.81 5.18
N LYS A 96 6.99 -14.82 4.50
CA LYS A 96 7.95 -15.74 5.13
C LYS A 96 9.25 -15.02 5.51
N GLU A 97 9.81 -14.22 4.60
CA GLU A 97 10.98 -13.40 4.88
C GLU A 97 10.67 -12.37 5.98
N GLU A 98 9.46 -11.78 5.98
CA GLU A 98 9.02 -10.86 7.03
C GLU A 98 9.11 -11.49 8.42
N VAL A 99 8.53 -12.69 8.58
CA VAL A 99 8.59 -13.45 9.84
C VAL A 99 10.03 -13.81 10.22
N GLU A 100 10.83 -14.31 9.26
CA GLU A 100 12.24 -14.66 9.49
C GLU A 100 13.03 -13.41 9.95
N ARG A 101 12.95 -12.29 9.24
CA ARG A 101 13.62 -11.02 9.61
C ARG A 101 13.19 -10.52 10.97
N TYR A 102 11.89 -10.63 11.28
CA TYR A 102 11.37 -10.23 12.57
C TYR A 102 11.94 -11.11 13.69
N LEU A 103 11.98 -12.42 13.53
CA LEU A 103 12.43 -13.35 14.57
C LEU A 103 13.95 -13.39 14.77
N GLU A 104 14.72 -13.13 13.72
CA GLU A 104 16.19 -13.08 13.78
C GLU A 104 16.72 -11.93 14.65
N GLN A 105 15.95 -10.86 14.82
CA GLN A 105 16.37 -9.69 15.58
C GLN A 105 15.92 -9.77 17.05
N PRO A 106 16.63 -9.16 17.99
CA PRO A 106 16.18 -9.04 19.37
C PRO A 106 14.80 -8.33 19.48
N ALA A 107 14.03 -8.68 20.52
CA ALA A 107 12.76 -7.98 20.78
C ALA A 107 12.99 -6.47 20.98
N GLY A 108 12.11 -5.63 20.42
CA GLY A 108 12.24 -4.19 20.43
C GLY A 108 13.21 -3.62 19.39
N THR A 109 13.73 -4.46 18.46
CA THR A 109 14.55 -3.96 17.34
C THR A 109 13.73 -3.11 16.39
N PHE A 110 12.52 -3.51 16.08
CA PHE A 110 11.62 -2.75 15.20
C PHE A 110 10.65 -1.90 16.00
N ASP A 111 10.35 -0.72 15.50
CA ASP A 111 9.36 0.19 16.05
C ASP A 111 7.99 0.00 15.38
N ALA A 112 7.97 -0.45 14.13
CA ALA A 112 6.75 -0.82 13.39
C ALA A 112 7.06 -1.82 12.27
N ILE A 113 6.00 -2.47 11.78
CA ILE A 113 6.01 -3.32 10.58
C ILE A 113 5.01 -2.73 9.58
N LEU A 114 5.42 -2.59 8.31
CA LEU A 114 4.57 -2.31 7.17
C LEU A 114 4.49 -3.58 6.32
N THR A 115 3.31 -4.15 6.14
CA THR A 115 3.14 -5.42 5.42
C THR A 115 2.11 -5.33 4.31
N ASP A 116 2.49 -5.72 3.09
CA ASP A 116 1.51 -5.95 2.03
C ASP A 116 0.66 -7.18 2.38
N LEU A 117 -0.64 -7.06 2.21
CA LEU A 117 -1.56 -8.17 2.46
C LEU A 117 -1.48 -9.26 1.38
N MET A 118 -1.10 -8.90 0.15
CA MET A 118 -1.14 -9.78 -1.00
C MET A 118 0.26 -10.06 -1.52
N MET A 119 0.96 -11.00 -0.89
CA MET A 119 2.30 -11.44 -1.29
C MET A 119 2.33 -12.92 -1.64
N PRO A 120 3.24 -13.37 -2.53
CA PRO A 120 3.47 -14.77 -2.82
C PRO A 120 4.14 -15.50 -1.63
N VAL A 121 4.15 -16.82 -1.65
CA VAL A 121 4.78 -17.71 -0.66
C VAL A 121 4.03 -17.73 0.67
N MET A 122 3.87 -16.58 1.31
CA MET A 122 3.12 -16.34 2.53
C MET A 122 2.52 -14.94 2.45
N ASP A 123 1.21 -14.84 2.62
CA ASP A 123 0.51 -13.55 2.60
C ASP A 123 0.70 -12.77 3.91
N GLY A 124 0.37 -11.47 3.89
CA GLY A 124 0.53 -10.60 5.05
C GLY A 124 -0.33 -11.03 6.25
N TYR A 125 -1.50 -11.62 6.01
CA TYR A 125 -2.34 -12.13 7.11
C TYR A 125 -1.70 -13.32 7.81
N GLU A 126 -1.12 -14.24 7.04
CA GLU A 126 -0.39 -15.39 7.58
C GLU A 126 0.84 -14.93 8.36
N ALA A 127 1.62 -14.02 7.80
CA ALA A 127 2.81 -13.44 8.46
C ALA A 127 2.45 -12.79 9.80
N VAL A 128 1.40 -11.98 9.85
CA VAL A 128 0.95 -11.35 11.09
C VAL A 128 0.52 -12.37 12.14
N ARG A 129 -0.22 -13.42 11.74
CA ARG A 129 -0.60 -14.49 12.68
C ARG A 129 0.63 -15.20 13.26
N GLU A 130 1.64 -15.48 12.43
CA GLU A 130 2.89 -16.09 12.90
C GLU A 130 3.66 -15.17 13.83
N ILE A 131 3.80 -13.88 13.49
CA ILE A 131 4.43 -12.88 14.35
C ILE A 131 3.71 -12.80 15.69
N ARG A 132 2.38 -12.64 15.70
CA ARG A 132 1.58 -12.52 16.92
C ARG A 132 1.63 -13.77 17.79
N SER A 133 1.76 -14.95 17.20
CA SER A 133 1.84 -16.23 17.92
C SER A 133 3.26 -16.68 18.28
N SER A 134 4.28 -15.95 17.87
CA SER A 134 5.69 -16.34 18.03
C SER A 134 6.19 -16.47 19.48
N GLY A 135 5.43 -15.93 20.46
CA GLY A 135 5.83 -15.89 21.87
C GLY A 135 6.95 -14.89 22.20
N ARG A 136 7.40 -14.10 21.22
CA ARG A 136 8.38 -13.05 21.40
C ARG A 136 7.81 -11.93 22.28
N ALA A 137 8.63 -11.28 23.11
CA ALA A 137 8.18 -10.33 24.14
C ALA A 137 7.43 -9.12 23.57
N ASP A 138 7.78 -8.68 22.36
CA ASP A 138 7.14 -7.57 21.66
C ASP A 138 6.07 -7.99 20.63
N ALA A 139 5.84 -9.29 20.45
CA ALA A 139 4.95 -9.82 19.42
C ALA A 139 3.51 -9.30 19.50
N GLN A 140 3.00 -9.05 20.69
CA GLN A 140 1.65 -8.54 20.90
C GLN A 140 1.55 -7.02 20.85
N SER A 141 2.66 -6.31 20.99
CA SER A 141 2.70 -4.85 21.12
C SER A 141 3.30 -4.12 19.93
N ILE A 142 4.09 -4.80 19.09
CA ILE A 142 4.65 -4.16 17.90
C ILE A 142 3.54 -3.68 16.97
N PRO A 143 3.54 -2.41 16.55
CA PRO A 143 2.59 -1.90 15.58
C PRO A 143 2.78 -2.59 14.24
N ILE A 144 1.69 -3.11 13.66
CA ILE A 144 1.65 -3.68 12.32
C ILE A 144 0.63 -2.92 11.49
N ILE A 145 1.08 -2.35 10.40
CA ILE A 145 0.29 -1.54 9.47
C ILE A 145 0.15 -2.30 8.16
N ALA A 146 -1.07 -2.59 7.76
CA ALA A 146 -1.36 -3.27 6.51
C ALA A 146 -1.26 -2.31 5.31
N LEU A 147 -0.63 -2.74 4.23
CA LEU A 147 -0.69 -2.10 2.92
C LEU A 147 -1.72 -2.87 2.08
N THR A 148 -2.83 -2.23 1.70
CA THR A 148 -3.96 -2.92 1.07
C THR A 148 -4.30 -2.33 -0.30
N ALA A 149 -4.62 -3.19 -1.27
CA ALA A 149 -5.13 -2.75 -2.57
C ALA A 149 -6.57 -2.21 -2.50
N ASN A 150 -7.27 -2.41 -1.39
CA ASN A 150 -8.68 -2.06 -1.24
C ASN A 150 -8.90 -1.17 -0.01
N ALA A 151 -9.60 -0.04 -0.20
CA ALA A 151 -9.84 0.97 0.83
C ALA A 151 -11.22 0.80 1.55
N PHE A 152 -11.95 -0.30 1.32
CA PHE A 152 -13.29 -0.47 1.86
C PHE A 152 -13.31 -0.83 3.36
N LEU A 153 -14.37 -0.39 4.04
CA LEU A 153 -14.56 -0.55 5.50
C LEU A 153 -14.49 -2.01 5.99
N GLU A 154 -14.88 -2.98 5.14
CA GLU A 154 -14.82 -4.41 5.48
C GLU A 154 -13.37 -4.89 5.68
N ASP A 155 -12.39 -4.31 4.98
CA ASP A 155 -10.99 -4.63 5.16
C ASP A 155 -10.43 -4.05 6.48
N ALA A 156 -10.92 -2.89 6.93
CA ALA A 156 -10.48 -2.27 8.18
C ALA A 156 -10.84 -3.10 9.41
N GLU A 157 -12.05 -3.69 9.45
CA GLU A 157 -12.46 -4.58 10.55
C GLU A 157 -11.66 -5.88 10.52
N ARG A 158 -11.45 -6.44 9.35
CA ARG A 158 -10.65 -7.65 9.16
C ARG A 158 -9.20 -7.45 9.60
N VAL A 159 -8.57 -6.37 9.18
CA VAL A 159 -7.20 -5.99 9.56
C VAL A 159 -7.05 -5.97 11.08
N LYS A 160 -7.96 -5.31 11.80
CA LYS A 160 -7.95 -5.28 13.26
C LYS A 160 -8.17 -6.65 13.90
N LYS A 161 -9.10 -7.44 13.37
CA LYS A 161 -9.39 -8.79 13.86
C LYS A 161 -8.20 -9.73 13.73
N GLU A 162 -7.42 -9.58 12.66
CA GLU A 162 -6.21 -10.36 12.41
C GLU A 162 -4.98 -9.85 13.19
N GLY A 163 -5.14 -8.84 14.05
CA GLY A 163 -4.11 -8.34 14.96
C GLY A 163 -3.22 -7.23 14.40
N MET A 164 -3.63 -6.58 13.32
CA MET A 164 -2.98 -5.38 12.81
C MET A 164 -3.55 -4.12 13.44
N ASN A 165 -2.79 -3.03 13.46
CA ASN A 165 -3.16 -1.79 14.15
C ASN A 165 -3.84 -0.78 13.23
N GLU A 166 -3.34 -0.65 11.99
CA GLU A 166 -3.79 0.33 11.00
C GLU A 166 -3.74 -0.29 9.59
N HIS A 167 -4.35 0.40 8.63
CA HIS A 167 -4.21 0.07 7.22
C HIS A 167 -3.99 1.31 6.36
N LEU A 168 -3.24 1.13 5.29
CA LEU A 168 -2.93 2.15 4.29
C LEU A 168 -3.32 1.62 2.91
N PRO A 169 -4.20 2.30 2.17
CA PRO A 169 -4.56 1.89 0.82
C PRO A 169 -3.43 2.15 -0.16
N LYS A 170 -3.25 1.26 -1.12
CA LYS A 170 -2.42 1.48 -2.31
C LYS A 170 -3.26 2.22 -3.39
N PRO A 171 -2.67 3.17 -4.16
CA PRO A 171 -1.27 3.60 -4.10
C PRO A 171 -0.95 4.34 -2.81
N LEU A 172 0.25 4.14 -2.29
CA LEU A 172 0.68 4.70 -1.01
C LEU A 172 0.70 6.24 -1.05
N ASP A 173 -0.11 6.84 -0.19
CA ASP A 173 -0.03 8.26 0.13
C ASP A 173 1.09 8.46 1.17
N VAL A 174 2.16 9.14 0.77
CA VAL A 174 3.35 9.36 1.57
C VAL A 174 3.02 10.10 2.87
N GLY A 175 2.23 11.17 2.79
CA GLY A 175 1.85 11.96 3.95
C GLY A 175 1.09 11.13 4.99
N LYS A 176 0.14 10.30 4.52
CA LYS A 176 -0.59 9.37 5.40
C LYS A 176 0.31 8.31 6.00
N MET A 177 1.23 7.74 5.21
CA MET A 177 2.17 6.74 5.71
C MET A 177 3.05 7.29 6.82
N LEU A 178 3.65 8.46 6.62
CA LEU A 178 4.48 9.12 7.62
C LEU A 178 3.66 9.53 8.87
N SER A 179 2.45 10.05 8.69
CA SER A 179 1.55 10.40 9.78
C SER A 179 1.13 9.18 10.62
N VAL A 180 0.90 8.03 9.98
CA VAL A 180 0.58 6.78 10.69
C VAL A 180 1.79 6.29 11.49
N LEU A 181 2.98 6.29 10.89
CA LEU A 181 4.22 5.89 11.58
C LEU A 181 4.54 6.80 12.76
N ALA A 182 4.31 8.11 12.64
CA ALA A 182 4.53 9.07 13.71
C ALA A 182 3.74 8.77 14.99
N LYS A 183 2.55 8.17 14.89
CA LYS A 183 1.75 7.73 16.05
C LYS A 183 2.46 6.66 16.89
N TYR A 184 3.40 5.92 16.29
CA TYR A 184 4.08 4.77 16.89
C TYR A 184 5.55 5.05 17.20
N ARG A 185 6.00 6.27 16.99
CA ARG A 185 7.35 6.70 17.41
C ARG A 185 7.43 6.66 18.95
N LYS A 186 8.47 5.99 19.44
CA LYS A 186 8.77 5.93 20.88
C LYS A 186 9.59 7.11 21.34
#